data_42bfe6e81438c5acda69b95dbcda281c
#
_entry.id   42bfe6e81438c5acda69b95dbcda281c
#
_cell.length_a   1.000
_cell.length_b   1.000
_cell.length_c   1.000
_cell.angle_alpha   90.00
_cell.angle_beta   90.00
_cell.angle_gamma   90.00
#
_symmetry.space_group_name_H-M   'P 1'
#
loop_
_entity.id
_entity.type
_entity.pdbx_description
1 polymer ?
#
loop_
_entity_poly.entity_id
_entity_poly.type
_entity_poly.pdbx_seq_one_letter_code
_entity_poly.pdbx_strand_id
1 'polypeptide(L)'
;MISVNVREAIDRKYPEWIFQLVTVDGDGNPNAMPAGWCAFCSGDPVMLAVSVAFERYTHDLMEDSEGFVLAFPSKKQKEAVYYCGTNSGRDVDKFQETDMETVPSEVVEAPLIEGSVACYECEKKGSLDTGDHTLYAGEVVAAHVSEDHDEKIYMTSNWYQKGAEGFKTVEEIAKS
;
A
#
# COMPACT_ATOMS: atom_id res chain seq x y z
N MET A 1 -2.27 32.50 9.76
CA MET A 1 -1.38 31.40 9.25
C MET A 1 0.06 31.85 9.42
N ILE A 2 0.96 30.94 9.75
CA ILE A 2 2.41 31.19 9.87
C ILE A 2 3.14 30.37 8.80
N SER A 3 4.28 30.85 8.36
CA SER A 3 5.17 30.10 7.47
C SER A 3 5.97 29.06 8.28
N VAL A 4 6.04 27.84 7.80
CA VAL A 4 6.80 26.73 8.38
C VAL A 4 7.60 26.04 7.30
N ASN A 5 8.53 25.14 7.65
CA ASN A 5 9.20 24.32 6.65
C ASN A 5 8.25 23.25 6.08
N VAL A 6 8.55 22.75 4.88
CA VAL A 6 7.67 21.81 4.16
C VAL A 6 7.45 20.52 4.94
N ARG A 7 8.47 19.99 5.62
CA ARG A 7 8.35 18.74 6.40
C ARG A 7 7.37 18.88 7.56
N GLU A 8 7.42 20.00 8.29
CA GLU A 8 6.48 20.31 9.35
C GLU A 8 5.04 20.42 8.82
N ALA A 9 4.86 21.00 7.63
CA ALA A 9 3.55 21.08 6.99
C ALA A 9 3.03 19.69 6.56
N ILE A 10 3.92 18.82 6.06
CA ILE A 10 3.58 17.45 5.67
C ILE A 10 3.07 16.65 6.89
N ASP A 11 3.65 16.81 8.06
CA ASP A 11 3.22 16.10 9.28
C ASP A 11 1.77 16.43 9.69
N ARG A 12 1.22 17.53 9.18
CA ARG A 12 -0.18 17.93 9.45
C ARG A 12 -1.22 17.32 8.51
N LYS A 13 -0.79 16.54 7.50
CA LYS A 13 -1.71 15.84 6.59
C LYS A 13 -2.38 14.61 7.20
N TYR A 14 -1.81 14.08 8.28
CA TYR A 14 -2.35 12.89 8.94
C TYR A 14 -3.71 13.15 9.63
N PRO A 15 -4.59 12.14 9.72
CA PRO A 15 -4.41 10.76 9.27
C PRO A 15 -4.54 10.61 7.75
N GLU A 16 -3.84 9.63 7.20
CA GLU A 16 -3.93 9.26 5.78
C GLU A 16 -4.15 7.76 5.59
N TRP A 17 -4.47 7.37 4.38
CA TRP A 17 -4.60 5.96 4.03
C TRP A 17 -3.27 5.24 4.25
N ILE A 18 -3.37 3.96 4.61
CA ILE A 18 -2.30 3.00 4.47
C ILE A 18 -2.82 1.86 3.61
N PHE A 19 -2.01 1.40 2.68
CA PHE A 19 -2.29 0.24 1.83
C PHE A 19 -1.00 -0.57 1.69
N GLN A 20 -1.12 -1.81 1.30
CA GLN A 20 -0.03 -2.65 0.84
C GLN A 20 -0.02 -2.64 -0.69
N LEU A 21 1.07 -2.20 -1.32
CA LEU A 21 1.33 -2.39 -2.74
C LEU A 21 1.91 -3.80 -2.90
N VAL A 22 1.14 -4.67 -3.57
CA VAL A 22 1.52 -6.05 -3.82
C VAL A 22 1.97 -6.19 -5.25
N THR A 23 3.13 -6.79 -5.42
CA THR A 23 3.79 -7.09 -6.70
C THR A 23 4.29 -8.53 -6.68
N VAL A 24 4.72 -9.05 -7.81
CA VAL A 24 5.44 -10.32 -7.92
C VAL A 24 6.81 -10.10 -8.56
N ASP A 25 7.77 -10.96 -8.23
CA ASP A 25 9.04 -11.01 -8.93
C ASP A 25 8.96 -11.88 -10.20
N GLY A 26 10.08 -11.99 -10.95
CA GLY A 26 10.13 -12.77 -12.17
C GLY A 26 9.92 -14.29 -12.00
N ASP A 27 9.96 -14.80 -10.77
CA ASP A 27 9.68 -16.19 -10.41
C ASP A 27 8.25 -16.38 -9.86
N GLY A 28 7.46 -15.29 -9.77
CA GLY A 28 6.09 -15.30 -9.26
C GLY A 28 5.98 -15.19 -7.74
N ASN A 29 7.07 -14.89 -7.03
CA ASN A 29 7.01 -14.72 -5.58
C ASN A 29 6.41 -13.36 -5.21
N PRO A 30 5.41 -13.30 -4.32
CA PRO A 30 4.77 -12.05 -3.96
C PRO A 30 5.63 -11.21 -3.03
N ASN A 31 5.56 -9.89 -3.19
CA ASN A 31 6.11 -8.92 -2.27
C ASN A 31 5.05 -7.89 -1.90
N ALA A 32 4.99 -7.49 -0.64
CA ALA A 32 4.10 -6.46 -0.15
C ALA A 32 4.89 -5.30 0.48
N MET A 33 4.53 -4.06 0.12
CA MET A 33 5.13 -2.85 0.68
C MET A 33 4.04 -1.89 1.15
N PRO A 34 3.99 -1.54 2.45
CA PRO A 34 3.06 -0.53 2.92
C PRO A 34 3.46 0.86 2.43
N ALA A 35 2.46 1.61 1.97
CA ALA A 35 2.61 2.98 1.51
C ALA A 35 1.34 3.80 1.82
N GLY A 36 1.49 5.13 1.87
CA GLY A 36 0.36 6.05 2.07
C GLY A 36 0.09 6.93 0.85
N TRP A 37 1.03 6.97 -0.10
CA TRP A 37 0.93 7.89 -1.24
C TRP A 37 0.24 7.24 -2.42
N CYS A 38 -1.10 7.21 -2.36
CA CYS A 38 -1.95 6.86 -3.51
C CYS A 38 -3.18 7.77 -3.59
N ALA A 39 -3.75 7.84 -4.77
CA ALA A 39 -4.99 8.56 -5.02
C ALA A 39 -5.74 7.97 -6.20
N PHE A 40 -7.08 8.04 -6.18
CA PHE A 40 -7.86 7.91 -7.41
C PHE A 40 -7.54 9.10 -8.33
N CYS A 41 -7.15 8.83 -9.56
CA CYS A 41 -6.74 9.83 -10.53
C CYS A 41 -7.61 9.88 -11.80
N SER A 42 -8.55 8.94 -11.97
CA SER A 42 -9.59 8.93 -13.01
C SER A 42 -10.85 8.24 -12.49
N GLY A 43 -12.00 8.65 -13.00
CA GLY A 43 -13.30 8.02 -12.69
C GLY A 43 -13.87 7.20 -13.85
N ASP A 44 -13.39 7.40 -15.09
CA ASP A 44 -13.79 6.62 -16.27
C ASP A 44 -12.67 6.64 -17.33
N PRO A 45 -11.91 5.52 -17.50
CA PRO A 45 -11.92 4.36 -16.59
C PRO A 45 -11.46 4.72 -15.18
N VAL A 46 -11.82 3.90 -14.19
CA VAL A 46 -11.37 4.10 -12.82
C VAL A 46 -9.87 3.82 -12.75
N MET A 47 -9.09 4.78 -12.27
CA MET A 47 -7.64 4.63 -12.15
C MET A 47 -7.14 5.06 -10.77
N LEU A 48 -6.12 4.36 -10.32
CA LEU A 48 -5.34 4.69 -9.12
C LEU A 48 -3.91 5.03 -9.50
N ALA A 49 -3.37 6.06 -8.84
CA ALA A 49 -1.94 6.38 -8.91
C ALA A 49 -1.28 6.05 -7.57
N VAL A 50 -0.07 5.45 -7.62
CA VAL A 50 0.75 5.14 -6.45
C VAL A 50 2.18 5.65 -6.66
N SER A 51 2.76 6.26 -5.62
CA SER A 51 4.12 6.81 -5.67
C SER A 51 5.09 5.90 -4.91
N VAL A 52 6.15 5.46 -5.58
CA VAL A 52 7.14 4.50 -5.06
C VAL A 52 8.53 5.09 -5.18
N ALA A 53 9.28 5.15 -4.06
CA ALA A 53 10.64 5.67 -4.05
C ALA A 53 11.61 4.73 -4.81
N PHE A 54 12.55 5.30 -5.55
CA PHE A 54 13.53 4.58 -6.37
C PHE A 54 14.34 3.54 -5.60
N GLU A 55 14.60 3.76 -4.33
CA GLU A 55 15.40 2.86 -3.48
C GLU A 55 14.64 1.59 -3.02
N ARG A 56 13.32 1.53 -3.21
CA ARG A 56 12.49 0.43 -2.74
C ARG A 56 12.59 -0.79 -3.66
N TYR A 57 12.64 -1.98 -3.07
CA TYR A 57 12.56 -3.23 -3.85
C TYR A 57 11.30 -3.30 -4.72
N THR A 58 10.20 -2.83 -4.18
CA THR A 58 8.93 -2.74 -4.92
C THR A 58 9.04 -1.84 -6.16
N HIS A 59 9.93 -0.83 -6.16
CA HIS A 59 10.18 -0.03 -7.36
C HIS A 59 10.76 -0.88 -8.48
N ASP A 60 11.79 -1.70 -8.19
CA ASP A 60 12.39 -2.59 -9.20
C ASP A 60 11.33 -3.54 -9.77
N LEU A 61 10.48 -4.13 -8.89
CA LEU A 61 9.40 -5.02 -9.31
C LEU A 61 8.34 -4.31 -10.16
N MET A 62 8.02 -3.06 -9.84
CA MET A 62 7.04 -2.26 -10.59
C MET A 62 7.54 -1.87 -11.99
N GLU A 63 8.83 -1.74 -12.20
CA GLU A 63 9.38 -1.46 -13.54
C GLU A 63 9.04 -2.59 -14.52
N ASP A 64 9.19 -3.84 -14.09
CA ASP A 64 8.98 -5.03 -14.92
C ASP A 64 7.54 -5.57 -14.89
N SER A 65 6.70 -5.12 -13.95
CA SER A 65 5.34 -5.60 -13.76
C SER A 65 4.36 -4.99 -14.76
N GLU A 66 3.44 -5.79 -15.28
CA GLU A 66 2.29 -5.34 -16.08
C GLU A 66 1.10 -4.92 -15.19
N GLY A 67 1.07 -5.36 -13.93
CA GLY A 67 0.00 -5.06 -12.99
C GLY A 67 0.41 -5.18 -11.54
N PHE A 68 -0.43 -4.69 -10.65
CA PHE A 68 -0.20 -4.71 -9.21
C PHE A 68 -1.54 -4.73 -8.46
N VAL A 69 -1.48 -5.05 -7.17
CA VAL A 69 -2.64 -4.97 -6.28
C VAL A 69 -2.42 -3.91 -5.21
N LEU A 70 -3.45 -3.10 -4.94
CA LEU A 70 -3.51 -2.23 -3.76
C LEU A 70 -4.46 -2.86 -2.74
N ALA A 71 -3.90 -3.42 -1.66
CA ALA A 71 -4.64 -4.06 -0.58
C ALA A 71 -4.74 -3.10 0.62
N PHE A 72 -5.96 -2.73 1.01
CA PHE A 72 -6.23 -1.87 2.16
C PHE A 72 -6.40 -2.73 3.41
N PRO A 73 -5.46 -2.66 4.36
CA PRO A 73 -5.41 -3.59 5.47
C PRO A 73 -6.50 -3.33 6.51
N SER A 74 -6.95 -4.43 7.14
CA SER A 74 -7.78 -4.39 8.33
C SER A 74 -6.94 -4.21 9.60
N LYS A 75 -7.62 -3.95 10.72
CA LYS A 75 -7.01 -3.84 12.05
C LYS A 75 -6.21 -5.08 12.45
N LYS A 76 -6.64 -6.26 12.02
CA LYS A 76 -5.97 -7.54 12.31
C LYS A 76 -4.59 -7.64 11.68
N GLN A 77 -4.35 -6.94 10.57
CA GLN A 77 -3.10 -6.99 9.80
C GLN A 77 -2.06 -5.97 10.25
N LYS A 78 -2.32 -5.18 11.28
CA LYS A 78 -1.50 -4.05 11.73
C LYS A 78 -0.02 -4.39 11.91
N GLU A 79 0.28 -5.50 12.59
CA GLU A 79 1.66 -5.92 12.85
C GLU A 79 2.35 -6.41 11.57
N ALA A 80 1.63 -7.14 10.71
CA ALA A 80 2.13 -7.58 9.42
C ALA A 80 2.46 -6.39 8.50
N VAL A 81 1.59 -5.38 8.46
CA VAL A 81 1.84 -4.12 7.73
C VAL A 81 3.11 -3.44 8.22
N TYR A 82 3.30 -3.36 9.55
CA TYR A 82 4.52 -2.78 10.11
C TYR A 82 5.77 -3.59 9.75
N TYR A 83 5.70 -4.92 9.86
CA TYR A 83 6.80 -5.80 9.48
C TYR A 83 7.19 -5.61 8.00
N CYS A 84 6.19 -5.62 7.11
CA CYS A 84 6.41 -5.42 5.67
C CYS A 84 7.08 -4.10 5.32
N GLY A 85 6.86 -3.07 6.13
CA GLY A 85 7.46 -1.76 5.92
C GLY A 85 8.85 -1.59 6.50
N THR A 86 9.24 -2.41 7.48
CA THR A 86 10.55 -2.34 8.14
C THR A 86 11.55 -3.36 7.60
N ASN A 87 11.10 -4.32 6.79
CA ASN A 87 11.94 -5.35 6.20
C ASN A 87 11.84 -5.29 4.67
N SER A 88 12.96 -5.52 3.97
CA SER A 88 12.99 -5.55 2.52
C SER A 88 12.67 -6.95 2.00
N GLY A 89 11.84 -7.03 0.95
CA GLY A 89 11.61 -8.28 0.22
C GLY A 89 12.83 -8.80 -0.54
N ARG A 90 13.93 -8.02 -0.62
CA ARG A 90 15.22 -8.52 -1.09
C ARG A 90 15.87 -9.49 -0.09
N ASP A 91 15.54 -9.35 1.20
CA ASP A 91 16.24 -10.04 2.30
C ASP A 91 15.38 -11.12 2.94
N VAL A 92 14.05 -10.99 2.89
CA VAL A 92 13.10 -11.88 3.57
C VAL A 92 11.86 -12.16 2.72
N ASP A 93 11.27 -13.33 2.90
CA ASP A 93 9.91 -13.62 2.44
C ASP A 93 8.90 -13.07 3.45
N LYS A 94 8.30 -11.93 3.13
CA LYS A 94 7.42 -11.22 4.04
C LYS A 94 6.13 -11.97 4.34
N PHE A 95 5.63 -12.78 3.40
CA PHE A 95 4.42 -13.55 3.59
C PHE A 95 4.64 -14.72 4.55
N GLN A 96 5.80 -15.39 4.47
CA GLN A 96 6.18 -16.43 5.43
C GLN A 96 6.41 -15.87 6.84
N GLU A 97 7.07 -14.71 6.95
CA GLU A 97 7.44 -14.11 8.23
C GLU A 97 6.26 -13.46 8.97
N THR A 98 5.17 -13.17 8.27
CA THR A 98 4.00 -12.47 8.84
C THR A 98 2.74 -13.32 8.89
N ASP A 99 2.79 -14.56 8.45
CA ASP A 99 1.64 -15.45 8.29
C ASP A 99 0.49 -14.82 7.47
N MET A 100 0.82 -13.85 6.58
CA MET A 100 -0.16 -13.29 5.66
C MET A 100 -0.52 -14.31 4.60
N GLU A 101 -1.80 -14.59 4.48
CA GLU A 101 -2.33 -15.47 3.45
C GLU A 101 -2.65 -14.69 2.17
N THR A 102 -2.47 -15.34 1.03
CA THR A 102 -2.79 -14.77 -0.29
C THR A 102 -3.97 -15.48 -0.91
N VAL A 103 -4.75 -14.73 -1.69
CA VAL A 103 -5.82 -15.25 -2.55
C VAL A 103 -5.46 -14.91 -3.99
N PRO A 104 -5.64 -15.84 -4.95
CA PRO A 104 -5.39 -15.53 -6.36
C PRO A 104 -6.22 -14.34 -6.84
N SER A 105 -5.59 -13.44 -7.58
CA SER A 105 -6.26 -12.37 -8.32
C SER A 105 -7.04 -12.93 -9.51
N GLU A 106 -8.00 -12.17 -10.02
CA GLU A 106 -8.79 -12.55 -11.20
C GLU A 106 -8.09 -12.16 -12.51
N VAL A 107 -7.33 -11.07 -12.52
CA VAL A 107 -6.80 -10.45 -13.74
C VAL A 107 -5.29 -10.28 -13.71
N VAL A 108 -4.70 -9.79 -12.61
CA VAL A 108 -3.26 -9.52 -12.53
C VAL A 108 -2.51 -10.67 -11.85
N GLU A 109 -1.18 -10.75 -12.04
CA GLU A 109 -0.36 -11.80 -11.43
C GLU A 109 -0.18 -11.61 -9.91
N ALA A 110 -0.11 -10.35 -9.45
CA ALA A 110 0.05 -10.04 -8.04
C ALA A 110 -1.18 -10.50 -7.25
N PRO A 111 -1.02 -11.30 -6.17
CA PRO A 111 -2.15 -11.84 -5.44
C PRO A 111 -2.84 -10.79 -4.56
N LEU A 112 -4.08 -11.07 -4.18
CA LEU A 112 -4.79 -10.38 -3.11
C LEU A 112 -4.20 -10.79 -1.76
N ILE A 113 -4.35 -9.94 -0.73
CA ILE A 113 -4.04 -10.30 0.66
C ILE A 113 -5.34 -10.63 1.39
N GLU A 114 -5.46 -11.88 1.88
CA GLU A 114 -6.63 -12.33 2.64
C GLU A 114 -6.83 -11.46 3.89
N GLY A 115 -8.08 -11.18 4.24
CA GLY A 115 -8.43 -10.34 5.41
C GLY A 115 -8.21 -8.83 5.22
N SER A 116 -7.84 -8.39 4.01
CA SER A 116 -7.86 -6.97 3.68
C SER A 116 -9.30 -6.47 3.55
N VAL A 117 -9.54 -5.22 3.96
CA VAL A 117 -10.88 -4.60 3.87
C VAL A 117 -11.31 -4.44 2.40
N ALA A 118 -10.37 -4.09 1.54
CA ALA A 118 -10.56 -4.01 0.10
C ALA A 118 -9.24 -4.26 -0.64
N CYS A 119 -9.32 -4.87 -1.82
CA CYS A 119 -8.22 -5.01 -2.77
C CYS A 119 -8.64 -4.48 -4.13
N TYR A 120 -7.74 -3.79 -4.81
CA TYR A 120 -7.92 -3.32 -6.19
C TYR A 120 -6.83 -3.93 -7.06
N GLU A 121 -7.23 -4.69 -8.07
CA GLU A 121 -6.34 -5.18 -9.11
C GLU A 121 -6.17 -4.08 -10.15
N CYS A 122 -4.93 -3.73 -10.45
CA CYS A 122 -4.60 -2.62 -11.33
C CYS A 122 -3.69 -3.08 -12.47
N GLU A 123 -4.10 -2.90 -13.71
CA GLU A 123 -3.20 -2.96 -14.87
C GLU A 123 -2.38 -1.66 -14.97
N LYS A 124 -1.06 -1.78 -15.01
CA LYS A 124 -0.17 -0.61 -15.17
C LYS A 124 -0.36 0.03 -16.54
N LYS A 125 -0.72 1.31 -16.57
CA LYS A 125 -0.95 2.07 -17.82
C LYS A 125 0.15 3.08 -18.13
N GLY A 126 0.96 3.44 -17.15
CA GLY A 126 2.07 4.36 -17.34
C GLY A 126 2.73 4.78 -16.05
N SER A 127 3.84 5.49 -16.17
CA SER A 127 4.61 6.01 -15.06
C SER A 127 5.19 7.39 -15.35
N LEU A 128 5.53 8.11 -14.29
CA LEU A 128 6.16 9.43 -14.34
C LEU A 128 7.16 9.57 -13.20
N ASP A 129 8.41 9.83 -13.51
CA ASP A 129 9.43 10.12 -12.50
C ASP A 129 9.20 11.49 -11.87
N THR A 130 9.22 11.53 -10.54
CA THR A 130 8.99 12.73 -9.73
C THR A 130 10.02 12.81 -8.61
N GLY A 131 11.01 13.68 -8.74
CA GLY A 131 12.02 13.87 -7.69
C GLY A 131 12.74 12.57 -7.31
N ASP A 132 12.38 11.95 -6.19
CA ASP A 132 12.95 10.71 -5.65
C ASP A 132 12.00 9.50 -5.75
N HIS A 133 10.88 9.63 -6.46
CA HIS A 133 9.86 8.60 -6.65
C HIS A 133 9.43 8.50 -8.12
N THR A 134 8.91 7.32 -8.48
CA THR A 134 8.09 7.15 -9.69
C THR A 134 6.62 7.08 -9.30
N LEU A 135 5.77 7.86 -9.97
CA LEU A 135 4.33 7.79 -9.89
C LEU A 135 3.83 6.79 -10.95
N TYR A 136 3.28 5.67 -10.53
CA TYR A 136 2.67 4.67 -11.41
C TYR A 136 1.16 4.88 -11.46
N ALA A 137 0.58 4.86 -12.64
CA ALA A 137 -0.86 4.90 -12.86
C ALA A 137 -1.36 3.53 -13.33
N GLY A 138 -2.37 2.99 -12.66
CA GLY A 138 -3.00 1.72 -12.99
C GLY A 138 -4.51 1.88 -13.17
N GLU A 139 -5.06 1.23 -14.20
CA GLU A 139 -6.50 1.07 -14.39
C GLU A 139 -6.99 -0.03 -13.44
N VAL A 140 -8.03 0.26 -12.68
CA VAL A 140 -8.68 -0.73 -11.81
C VAL A 140 -9.50 -1.68 -12.67
N VAL A 141 -9.05 -2.93 -12.78
CA VAL A 141 -9.66 -3.97 -13.63
C VAL A 141 -10.51 -4.96 -12.85
N ALA A 142 -10.26 -5.10 -11.54
CA ALA A 142 -11.11 -5.85 -10.61
C ALA A 142 -11.01 -5.25 -9.20
N ALA A 143 -12.04 -5.46 -8.39
CA ALA A 143 -12.08 -4.96 -7.01
C ALA A 143 -12.79 -5.96 -6.10
N HIS A 144 -12.21 -6.18 -4.92
CA HIS A 144 -12.65 -7.15 -3.93
C HIS A 144 -12.82 -6.47 -2.58
N VAL A 145 -13.80 -6.91 -1.81
CA VAL A 145 -14.04 -6.44 -0.44
C VAL A 145 -14.23 -7.62 0.49
N SER A 146 -13.78 -7.49 1.72
CA SER A 146 -14.06 -8.48 2.76
C SER A 146 -15.56 -8.54 3.07
N GLU A 147 -16.11 -9.75 3.24
CA GLU A 147 -17.47 -9.94 3.77
C GLU A 147 -17.54 -9.59 5.26
N ASP A 148 -16.44 -9.77 5.98
CA ASP A 148 -16.30 -9.30 7.36
C ASP A 148 -16.10 -7.78 7.34
N HIS A 149 -16.95 -7.05 8.06
CA HIS A 149 -16.84 -5.59 8.21
C HIS A 149 -15.70 -5.23 9.18
N ASP A 150 -14.50 -5.73 8.89
CA ASP A 150 -13.30 -5.41 9.67
C ASP A 150 -12.96 -3.93 9.55
N GLU A 151 -12.49 -3.34 10.65
CA GLU A 151 -12.12 -1.96 10.69
C GLU A 151 -10.83 -1.70 9.88
N LYS A 152 -10.92 -0.81 8.90
CA LYS A 152 -9.78 -0.29 8.16
C LYS A 152 -8.87 0.53 9.07
N ILE A 153 -7.57 0.41 8.88
CA ILE A 153 -6.58 1.23 9.59
C ILE A 153 -6.09 2.40 8.74
N TYR A 154 -5.66 3.44 9.44
CA TYR A 154 -5.08 4.66 8.88
C TYR A 154 -3.73 4.94 9.53
N MET A 155 -2.83 5.54 8.78
CA MET A 155 -1.58 6.05 9.30
C MET A 155 -1.85 7.40 9.99
N THR A 156 -1.54 7.51 11.29
CA THR A 156 -1.81 8.74 12.08
C THR A 156 -0.61 9.65 12.23
N SER A 157 0.56 9.18 11.80
CA SER A 157 1.82 9.93 11.78
C SER A 157 2.80 9.17 10.89
N ASN A 158 4.00 9.71 10.70
CA ASN A 158 5.08 8.93 10.12
C ASN A 158 5.32 7.66 10.98
N TRP A 159 4.93 6.50 10.44
CA TRP A 159 4.96 5.21 11.13
C TRP A 159 6.38 4.73 11.50
N TYR A 160 7.43 5.20 10.81
CA TYR A 160 8.81 4.94 11.21
C TYR A 160 9.14 5.45 12.62
N GLN A 161 8.39 6.45 13.11
CA GLN A 161 8.60 7.02 14.43
C GLN A 161 7.79 6.33 15.54
N LYS A 162 6.61 5.79 15.19
CA LYS A 162 5.66 5.23 16.18
C LYS A 162 5.46 3.72 16.09
N GLY A 163 6.10 3.07 15.12
CA GLY A 163 5.88 1.64 14.91
C GLY A 163 4.42 1.32 14.57
N ALA A 164 4.00 0.09 14.84
CA ALA A 164 2.63 -0.36 14.60
C ALA A 164 1.56 0.45 15.37
N GLU A 165 1.91 1.11 16.46
CA GLU A 165 1.02 2.02 17.20
C GLU A 165 0.63 3.27 16.39
N GLY A 166 1.35 3.58 15.32
CA GLY A 166 1.00 4.62 14.36
C GLY A 166 -0.19 4.29 13.46
N PHE A 167 -0.65 3.03 13.45
CA PHE A 167 -1.82 2.60 12.68
C PHE A 167 -3.04 2.50 13.59
N LYS A 168 -4.10 3.23 13.24
CA LYS A 168 -5.33 3.32 14.05
C LYS A 168 -6.58 3.22 13.18
N THR A 169 -7.66 2.71 13.76
CA THR A 169 -8.99 2.77 13.17
C THR A 169 -9.60 4.15 13.31
N VAL A 170 -10.70 4.42 12.60
CA VAL A 170 -11.45 5.69 12.74
C VAL A 170 -11.93 5.90 14.18
N GLU A 171 -12.39 4.84 14.86
CA GLU A 171 -12.83 4.93 16.26
C GLU A 171 -11.70 5.28 17.22
N GLU A 172 -10.51 4.69 17.02
CA GLU A 172 -9.33 4.97 17.83
C GLU A 172 -8.81 6.39 17.61
N ILE A 173 -8.92 6.91 16.37
CA ILE A 173 -8.58 8.30 16.05
C ILE A 173 -9.55 9.26 16.72
N ALA A 174 -10.85 8.97 16.71
CA ALA A 174 -11.86 9.82 17.30
C ALA A 174 -11.78 9.92 18.84
N LYS A 175 -11.12 8.95 19.49
CA LYS A 175 -10.92 8.91 20.95
C LYS A 175 -9.56 9.48 21.40
N SER A 176 -8.68 9.86 20.46
CA SER A 176 -7.33 10.38 20.73
C SER A 176 -7.29 11.92 20.69
#